data_013c667eaa87c479854747d538a5c005
#
_entry.id   013c667eaa87c479854747d538a5c005
#
_cell.length_a   1.000
_cell.length_b   1.000
_cell.length_c   1.000
_cell.angle_alpha   90.00
_cell.angle_beta   90.00
_cell.angle_gamma   90.00
#
_symmetry.space_group_name_H-M   'P 1'
#
loop_
_entity.id
_entity.type
_entity.pdbx_description
1 polymer ?
#
loop_
_entity_poly.entity_id
_entity_poly.type
_entity_poly.pdbx_seq_one_letter_code
_entity_poly.pdbx_strand_id
1 'polypeptide(L)'
;MSYRCFAQFYDILTQNIPYRARGEYFHALFQKYGRPGNIVLDLACGTGSLTEVLAAFGYDMIGVDGSEEMLAEAMNKKYDAQSNTLYLCQDMESLDLYGTVDGCVCALDSLNHITDYDALSRAIARVSLFLAPGGVFLFDVNTVYKHEQILSDRAYVYDLDDVCCVWQNSVCHEKTIDITLDFFARRDDGLYERESEAFSERAYTHKEICALLQKNGLILLDCFGDDSFAPPKDDTQRIIYAARSAKKKG
;
A
#
# COMPACT_ATOMS: atom_id res chain seq x y z
N MET A 1 1.25 -14.33 6.91
CA MET A 1 2.71 -14.10 6.91
C MET A 1 3.06 -13.44 8.22
N SER A 2 4.15 -13.81 8.87
CA SER A 2 4.60 -13.12 10.09
C SER A 2 5.54 -12.00 9.64
N TYR A 3 5.17 -10.75 9.83
CA TYR A 3 6.00 -9.57 9.55
C TYR A 3 6.72 -9.08 10.82
N ARG A 4 7.07 -9.98 11.74
CA ARG A 4 7.51 -9.64 13.09
C ARG A 4 8.75 -8.76 13.12
N CYS A 5 9.79 -9.16 12.40
CA CYS A 5 11.04 -8.40 12.31
C CYS A 5 10.90 -7.22 11.33
N PHE A 6 10.21 -7.44 10.21
CA PHE A 6 9.99 -6.41 9.21
C PHE A 6 9.25 -5.20 9.77
N ALA A 7 8.19 -5.41 10.59
CA ALA A 7 7.45 -4.31 11.21
C ALA A 7 8.36 -3.43 12.08
N GLN A 8 9.23 -4.04 12.88
CA GLN A 8 10.15 -3.32 13.76
C GLN A 8 11.12 -2.42 12.99
N PHE A 9 11.60 -2.86 11.82
CA PHE A 9 12.57 -2.13 11.02
C PHE A 9 11.97 -1.43 9.80
N TYR A 10 10.67 -1.59 9.56
CA TYR A 10 9.98 -1.06 8.38
C TYR A 10 10.20 0.44 8.22
N ASP A 11 9.95 1.20 9.27
CA ASP A 11 10.08 2.66 9.21
C ASP A 11 11.52 3.13 9.00
N ILE A 12 12.50 2.36 9.52
CA ILE A 12 13.92 2.63 9.32
C ILE A 12 14.31 2.36 7.86
N LEU A 13 13.84 1.25 7.28
CA LEU A 13 14.10 0.89 5.88
C LEU A 13 13.37 1.82 4.89
N THR A 14 12.26 2.39 5.30
CA THR A 14 11.43 3.27 4.47
C THR A 14 11.62 4.76 4.78
N GLN A 15 12.69 5.17 5.48
CA GLN A 15 13.00 6.57 5.78
C GLN A 15 13.13 7.45 4.52
N ASN A 16 13.48 6.84 3.38
CA ASN A 16 13.56 7.52 2.09
C ASN A 16 12.18 7.81 1.46
N ILE A 17 11.09 7.27 2.02
CA ILE A 17 9.74 7.52 1.53
C ILE A 17 9.24 8.86 2.11
N PRO A 18 8.97 9.86 1.26
CA PRO A 18 8.50 11.15 1.73
C PRO A 18 6.98 11.08 2.03
N TYR A 19 6.59 10.42 3.13
CA TYR A 19 5.18 10.19 3.48
C TYR A 19 4.34 11.47 3.48
N ARG A 20 4.91 12.60 3.94
CA ARG A 20 4.20 13.88 3.90
C ARG A 20 3.86 14.32 2.48
N ALA A 21 4.85 14.32 1.58
CA ALA A 21 4.63 14.69 0.19
C ALA A 21 3.67 13.73 -0.51
N ARG A 22 3.74 12.43 -0.18
CA ARG A 22 2.81 11.42 -0.69
C ARG A 22 1.39 11.65 -0.17
N GLY A 23 1.22 12.00 1.10
CA GLY A 23 -0.09 12.37 1.66
C GLY A 23 -0.66 13.64 1.01
N GLU A 24 0.18 14.67 0.78
CA GLU A 24 -0.19 15.87 0.03
C GLU A 24 -0.66 15.54 -1.39
N TYR A 25 0.02 14.61 -2.05
CA TYR A 25 -0.35 14.13 -3.38
C TYR A 25 -1.71 13.40 -3.39
N PHE A 26 -1.93 12.45 -2.47
CA PHE A 26 -3.23 11.77 -2.36
C PHE A 26 -4.35 12.74 -1.95
N HIS A 27 -4.07 13.68 -1.05
CA HIS A 27 -5.03 14.73 -0.71
C HIS A 27 -5.42 15.55 -1.94
N ALA A 28 -4.45 15.96 -2.78
CA ALA A 28 -4.72 16.69 -4.01
C ALA A 28 -5.55 15.86 -5.00
N LEU A 29 -5.32 14.55 -5.11
CA LEU A 29 -6.13 13.66 -5.93
C LEU A 29 -7.58 13.56 -5.41
N PHE A 30 -7.78 13.45 -4.10
CA PHE A 30 -9.12 13.50 -3.51
C PHE A 30 -9.83 14.83 -3.79
N GLN A 31 -9.10 15.95 -3.72
CA GLN A 31 -9.68 17.26 -4.09
C GLN A 31 -10.03 17.35 -5.58
N LYS A 32 -9.20 16.77 -6.46
CA LYS A 32 -9.39 16.79 -7.92
C LYS A 32 -10.60 15.96 -8.35
N TYR A 33 -10.81 14.78 -7.76
CA TYR A 33 -11.86 13.85 -8.19
C TYR A 33 -13.15 13.92 -7.37
N GLY A 34 -13.33 14.91 -6.57
CA GLY A 34 -14.46 15.13 -5.71
C GLY A 34 -14.09 14.84 -4.26
N ARG A 35 -14.55 15.71 -3.38
CA ARG A 35 -14.30 15.50 -1.95
C ARG A 35 -14.92 14.15 -1.58
N PRO A 36 -14.14 13.21 -1.07
CA PRO A 36 -14.74 12.21 -0.22
C PRO A 36 -15.43 12.97 0.91
N GLY A 37 -16.41 12.40 1.55
CA GLY A 37 -16.81 12.87 2.87
C GLY A 37 -15.61 12.81 3.82
N ASN A 38 -15.82 12.67 5.10
CA ASN A 38 -14.72 12.67 6.05
C ASN A 38 -14.07 11.29 6.24
N ILE A 39 -14.76 10.18 5.97
CA ILE A 39 -14.28 8.84 6.31
C ILE A 39 -13.43 8.30 5.16
N VAL A 40 -12.15 8.06 5.43
CA VAL A 40 -11.18 7.51 4.45
C VAL A 40 -10.55 6.24 5.01
N LEU A 41 -10.61 5.18 4.20
CA LEU A 41 -9.92 3.92 4.46
C LEU A 41 -8.50 3.99 3.91
N ASP A 42 -7.51 3.64 4.72
CA ASP A 42 -6.16 3.28 4.29
C ASP A 42 -6.03 1.76 4.33
N LEU A 43 -6.06 1.13 3.17
CA LEU A 43 -6.06 -0.33 3.01
C LEU A 43 -4.64 -0.83 2.84
N ALA A 44 -4.23 -1.80 3.67
CA ALA A 44 -2.85 -2.21 3.88
C ALA A 44 -2.00 -1.04 4.38
N CYS A 45 -2.42 -0.47 5.51
CA CYS A 45 -1.83 0.76 6.06
C CYS A 45 -0.43 0.56 6.68
N GLY A 46 0.00 -0.69 6.86
CA GLY A 46 1.29 -1.02 7.48
C GLY A 46 1.43 -0.37 8.86
N THR A 47 2.56 0.30 9.08
CA THR A 47 2.86 1.03 10.32
C THR A 47 2.12 2.37 10.46
N GLY A 48 1.14 2.67 9.59
CA GLY A 48 0.26 3.83 9.70
C GLY A 48 0.89 5.19 9.35
N SER A 49 2.10 5.22 8.80
CA SER A 49 2.80 6.48 8.49
C SER A 49 2.02 7.38 7.51
N LEU A 50 1.44 6.80 6.45
CA LEU A 50 0.58 7.56 5.52
C LEU A 50 -0.77 7.88 6.16
N THR A 51 -1.34 6.95 6.91
CA THR A 51 -2.62 7.11 7.60
C THR A 51 -2.62 8.34 8.51
N GLU A 52 -1.59 8.49 9.36
CA GLU A 52 -1.48 9.62 10.28
C GLU A 52 -1.24 10.95 9.55
N VAL A 53 -0.52 10.92 8.43
CA VAL A 53 -0.39 12.12 7.57
C VAL A 53 -1.76 12.53 7.00
N LEU A 54 -2.57 11.58 6.53
CA LEU A 54 -3.91 11.88 6.01
C LEU A 54 -4.85 12.33 7.12
N ALA A 55 -4.78 11.75 8.33
CA ALA A 55 -5.52 12.21 9.49
C ALA A 55 -5.25 13.69 9.80
N ALA A 56 -3.98 14.13 9.67
CA ALA A 56 -3.60 15.53 9.86
C ALA A 56 -4.20 16.48 8.81
N PHE A 57 -4.64 15.98 7.64
CA PHE A 57 -5.44 16.77 6.67
C PHE A 57 -6.93 16.86 7.02
N GLY A 58 -7.37 16.26 8.13
CA GLY A 58 -8.73 16.33 8.64
C GLY A 58 -9.65 15.22 8.15
N TYR A 59 -9.09 14.10 7.67
CA TYR A 59 -9.86 12.90 7.39
C TYR A 59 -10.07 12.07 8.66
N ASP A 60 -11.26 11.47 8.79
CA ASP A 60 -11.55 10.43 9.76
C ASP A 60 -11.00 9.10 9.22
N MET A 61 -9.81 8.72 9.66
CA MET A 61 -9.09 7.60 9.07
C MET A 61 -9.46 6.26 9.70
N ILE A 62 -9.63 5.26 8.83
CA ILE A 62 -9.66 3.85 9.18
C ILE A 62 -8.45 3.20 8.51
N GLY A 63 -7.47 2.74 9.30
CA GLY A 63 -6.33 1.96 8.83
C GLY A 63 -6.62 0.46 8.94
N VAL A 64 -6.41 -0.29 7.88
CA VAL A 64 -6.58 -1.74 7.86
C VAL A 64 -5.29 -2.39 7.38
N ASP A 65 -4.79 -3.36 8.13
CA ASP A 65 -3.65 -4.19 7.74
C ASP A 65 -3.84 -5.63 8.23
N GLY A 66 -3.26 -6.59 7.53
CA GLY A 66 -3.30 -8.00 7.91
C GLY A 66 -2.29 -8.39 8.99
N SER A 67 -1.32 -7.53 9.33
CA SER A 67 -0.29 -7.78 10.34
C SER A 67 -0.59 -7.06 11.64
N GLU A 68 -0.73 -7.84 12.72
CA GLU A 68 -0.86 -7.30 14.08
C GLU A 68 0.39 -6.51 14.49
N GLU A 69 1.57 -6.95 14.05
CA GLU A 69 2.85 -6.30 14.34
C GLU A 69 2.95 -4.93 13.68
N MET A 70 2.53 -4.78 12.41
CA MET A 70 2.45 -3.49 11.72
C MET A 70 1.48 -2.56 12.43
N LEU A 71 0.32 -3.08 12.84
CA LEU A 71 -0.69 -2.29 13.55
C LEU A 71 -0.26 -1.88 14.96
N ALA A 72 0.60 -2.66 15.62
CA ALA A 72 1.19 -2.25 16.89
C ALA A 72 2.02 -0.97 16.73
N GLU A 73 2.85 -0.87 15.68
CA GLU A 73 3.60 0.35 15.36
C GLU A 73 2.67 1.50 14.94
N ALA A 74 1.60 1.21 14.18
CA ALA A 74 0.60 2.21 13.82
C ALA A 74 -0.12 2.79 15.07
N MET A 75 -0.41 1.97 16.07
CA MET A 75 -1.00 2.41 17.33
C MET A 75 -0.06 3.30 18.14
N ASN A 76 1.26 3.05 18.11
CA ASN A 76 2.27 3.91 18.73
C ASN A 76 2.22 5.30 18.08
N LYS A 77 2.25 5.36 16.74
CA LYS A 77 2.16 6.63 15.99
C LYS A 77 0.86 7.38 16.25
N LYS A 78 -0.26 6.67 16.27
CA LYS A 78 -1.55 7.25 16.65
C LYS A 78 -1.51 7.91 18.01
N TYR A 79 -0.91 7.24 19.00
CA TYR A 79 -0.78 7.78 20.37
C TYR A 79 0.05 9.08 20.36
N ASP A 80 1.20 9.07 19.67
CA ASP A 80 2.09 10.23 19.57
C ASP A 80 1.44 11.41 18.83
N ALA A 81 0.70 11.12 17.75
CA ALA A 81 -0.03 12.12 16.97
C ALA A 81 -1.34 12.58 17.65
N GLN A 82 -1.79 11.90 18.72
CA GLN A 82 -3.08 12.13 19.36
C GLN A 82 -4.25 12.10 18.37
N SER A 83 -4.17 11.23 17.35
CA SER A 83 -5.20 11.10 16.32
C SER A 83 -6.36 10.21 16.79
N ASN A 84 -7.50 10.32 16.09
CA ASN A 84 -8.68 9.47 16.34
C ASN A 84 -8.75 8.28 15.36
N THR A 85 -7.68 8.00 14.60
CA THR A 85 -7.63 6.90 13.63
C THR A 85 -8.09 5.58 14.24
N LEU A 86 -8.93 4.85 13.54
CA LEU A 86 -9.33 3.49 13.90
C LEU A 86 -8.45 2.49 13.14
N TYR A 87 -7.75 1.62 13.85
CA TYR A 87 -6.97 0.54 13.24
C TYR A 87 -7.67 -0.81 13.42
N LEU A 88 -7.75 -1.60 12.32
CA LEU A 88 -8.41 -2.91 12.29
C LEU A 88 -7.46 -3.95 11.65
N CYS A 89 -7.30 -5.10 12.30
CA CYS A 89 -6.54 -6.22 11.74
C CYS A 89 -7.44 -7.06 10.84
N GLN A 90 -7.27 -6.92 9.52
CA GLN A 90 -8.06 -7.65 8.50
C GLN A 90 -7.25 -7.80 7.21
N ASP A 91 -7.42 -8.92 6.52
CA ASP A 91 -6.91 -9.10 5.16
C ASP A 91 -7.74 -8.31 4.14
N MET A 92 -7.08 -7.80 3.10
CA MET A 92 -7.73 -7.03 2.02
C MET A 92 -8.88 -7.77 1.34
N GLU A 93 -8.76 -9.10 1.18
CA GLU A 93 -9.77 -9.95 0.53
C GLU A 93 -11.02 -10.16 1.39
N SER A 94 -10.89 -10.05 2.69
CA SER A 94 -11.95 -10.25 3.67
C SER A 94 -12.37 -8.98 4.39
N LEU A 95 -11.96 -7.81 3.88
CA LEU A 95 -12.33 -6.50 4.43
C LEU A 95 -13.81 -6.43 4.77
N ASP A 96 -14.13 -6.09 6.02
CA ASP A 96 -15.48 -5.95 6.51
C ASP A 96 -15.60 -4.72 7.43
N LEU A 97 -16.45 -3.78 7.03
CA LEU A 97 -16.66 -2.52 7.74
C LEU A 97 -18.12 -2.37 8.14
N TYR A 98 -18.38 -1.68 9.24
CA TYR A 98 -19.76 -1.42 9.70
C TYR A 98 -20.55 -0.47 8.81
N GLY A 99 -19.91 0.26 7.91
CA GLY A 99 -20.55 1.23 7.04
C GLY A 99 -19.71 1.54 5.82
N THR A 100 -20.16 2.50 5.03
CA THR A 100 -19.43 2.95 3.85
C THR A 100 -18.41 4.02 4.19
N VAL A 101 -17.33 4.05 3.40
CA VAL A 101 -16.29 5.08 3.42
C VAL A 101 -16.41 5.99 2.20
N ASP A 102 -16.03 7.25 2.33
CA ASP A 102 -16.09 8.24 1.27
C ASP A 102 -14.91 8.15 0.32
N GLY A 103 -13.77 7.66 0.81
CA GLY A 103 -12.58 7.41 0.03
C GLY A 103 -11.81 6.19 0.53
N CYS A 104 -10.99 5.63 -0.34
CA CYS A 104 -10.04 4.57 0.00
C CYS A 104 -8.70 4.90 -0.63
N VAL A 105 -7.61 4.75 0.12
CA VAL A 105 -6.25 4.74 -0.40
C VAL A 105 -5.64 3.36 -0.15
N CYS A 106 -4.83 2.87 -1.10
CA CYS A 106 -4.01 1.67 -0.94
C CYS A 106 -2.68 1.96 -1.63
N ALA A 107 -1.66 2.29 -0.83
CA ALA A 107 -0.41 2.86 -1.32
C ALA A 107 0.78 1.91 -1.13
N LEU A 108 1.90 2.28 -1.76
CA LEU A 108 3.17 1.58 -1.63
C LEU A 108 3.09 0.10 -2.08
N ASP A 109 2.57 -0.07 -3.33
CA ASP A 109 2.52 -1.38 -4.01
C ASP A 109 1.81 -2.51 -3.26
N SER A 110 1.04 -2.18 -2.22
CA SER A 110 0.38 -3.20 -1.38
C SER A 110 -0.47 -4.19 -2.18
N LEU A 111 -1.09 -3.76 -3.29
CA LEU A 111 -1.85 -4.66 -4.16
C LEU A 111 -0.97 -5.66 -4.92
N ASN A 112 0.34 -5.39 -5.08
CA ASN A 112 1.27 -6.32 -5.73
C ASN A 112 1.57 -7.55 -4.87
N HIS A 113 1.40 -7.45 -3.53
CA HIS A 113 1.53 -8.59 -2.62
C HIS A 113 0.42 -9.64 -2.82
N ILE A 114 -0.69 -9.28 -3.46
CA ILE A 114 -1.72 -10.25 -3.87
C ILE A 114 -1.33 -10.82 -5.23
N THR A 115 -0.69 -11.99 -5.25
CA THR A 115 -0.16 -12.59 -6.48
C THR A 115 -1.21 -13.34 -7.30
N ASP A 116 -2.31 -13.78 -6.68
CA ASP A 116 -3.43 -14.41 -7.35
C ASP A 116 -4.41 -13.38 -7.91
N TYR A 117 -4.76 -13.49 -9.20
CA TYR A 117 -5.63 -12.53 -9.89
C TYR A 117 -7.06 -12.51 -9.35
N ASP A 118 -7.59 -13.67 -8.97
CA ASP A 118 -8.95 -13.75 -8.43
C ASP A 118 -8.99 -13.25 -6.98
N ALA A 119 -7.92 -13.43 -6.20
CA ALA A 119 -7.74 -12.83 -4.90
C ALA A 119 -7.73 -11.29 -4.99
N LEU A 120 -6.96 -10.73 -5.94
CA LEU A 120 -6.98 -9.29 -6.19
C LEU A 120 -8.37 -8.79 -6.61
N SER A 121 -9.09 -9.58 -7.44
CA SER A 121 -10.48 -9.26 -7.79
C SER A 121 -11.38 -9.22 -6.55
N ARG A 122 -11.21 -10.15 -5.59
CA ARG A 122 -11.96 -10.14 -4.32
C ARG A 122 -11.65 -8.89 -3.48
N ALA A 123 -10.37 -8.55 -3.32
CA ALA A 123 -9.97 -7.36 -2.59
C ALA A 123 -10.59 -6.07 -3.20
N ILE A 124 -10.52 -5.91 -4.52
CA ILE A 124 -11.14 -4.76 -5.22
C ILE A 124 -12.67 -4.78 -5.08
N ALA A 125 -13.30 -5.96 -5.08
CA ALA A 125 -14.74 -6.09 -4.84
C ALA A 125 -15.14 -5.63 -3.44
N ARG A 126 -14.32 -5.93 -2.42
CA ARG A 126 -14.54 -5.48 -1.03
C ARG A 126 -14.41 -3.97 -0.91
N VAL A 127 -13.37 -3.37 -1.53
CA VAL A 127 -13.27 -1.90 -1.62
C VAL A 127 -14.51 -1.30 -2.27
N SER A 128 -14.91 -1.83 -3.43
CA SER A 128 -16.13 -1.35 -4.11
C SER A 128 -17.38 -1.49 -3.24
N LEU A 129 -17.51 -2.59 -2.46
CA LEU A 129 -18.65 -2.79 -1.57
C LEU A 129 -18.76 -1.69 -0.51
N PHE A 130 -17.64 -1.29 0.08
CA PHE A 130 -17.64 -0.31 1.16
C PHE A 130 -17.48 1.15 0.70
N LEU A 131 -17.13 1.41 -0.57
CA LEU A 131 -17.16 2.78 -1.08
C LEU A 131 -18.60 3.31 -1.17
N ALA A 132 -18.83 4.49 -0.64
CA ALA A 132 -20.06 5.24 -0.81
C ALA A 132 -20.34 5.54 -2.30
N PRO A 133 -21.59 5.85 -2.69
CA PRO A 133 -21.88 6.32 -4.04
C PRO A 133 -21.05 7.54 -4.43
N GLY A 134 -20.24 7.39 -5.50
CA GLY A 134 -19.30 8.42 -5.95
C GLY A 134 -18.00 8.52 -5.13
N GLY A 135 -17.80 7.65 -4.14
CA GLY A 135 -16.55 7.54 -3.39
C GLY A 135 -15.37 7.20 -4.29
N VAL A 136 -14.18 7.61 -3.90
CA VAL A 136 -12.95 7.52 -4.72
C VAL A 136 -12.01 6.49 -4.14
N PHE A 137 -11.48 5.61 -5.00
CA PHE A 137 -10.41 4.67 -4.68
C PHE A 137 -9.12 5.12 -5.37
N LEU A 138 -8.10 5.43 -4.57
CA LEU A 138 -6.76 5.80 -5.00
C LEU A 138 -5.81 4.67 -4.62
N PHE A 139 -5.04 4.18 -5.55
CA PHE A 139 -4.05 3.14 -5.26
C PHE A 139 -2.89 3.20 -6.22
N ASP A 140 -1.78 2.63 -5.83
CA ASP A 140 -0.64 2.45 -6.72
C ASP A 140 -0.27 0.98 -6.90
N VAL A 141 0.42 0.69 -8.00
CA VAL A 141 1.03 -0.61 -8.28
C VAL A 141 2.40 -0.45 -8.92
N ASN A 142 3.30 -1.34 -8.60
CA ASN A 142 4.54 -1.54 -9.34
C ASN A 142 4.22 -2.08 -10.73
N THR A 143 4.91 -1.55 -11.74
CA THR A 143 4.69 -1.92 -13.14
C THR A 143 5.43 -3.21 -13.51
N VAL A 144 5.04 -3.82 -14.63
CA VAL A 144 5.77 -4.93 -15.24
C VAL A 144 7.21 -4.50 -15.58
N TYR A 145 7.40 -3.27 -16.09
CA TYR A 145 8.74 -2.73 -16.34
C TYR A 145 9.61 -2.73 -15.07
N LYS A 146 9.06 -2.28 -13.92
CA LYS A 146 9.81 -2.28 -12.66
C LYS A 146 10.21 -3.70 -12.24
N HIS A 147 9.29 -4.67 -12.31
CA HIS A 147 9.59 -6.05 -11.96
C HIS A 147 10.65 -6.68 -12.87
N GLU A 148 10.52 -6.52 -14.19
CA GLU A 148 11.40 -7.18 -15.16
C GLU A 148 12.76 -6.49 -15.34
N GLN A 149 12.80 -5.15 -15.31
CA GLN A 149 13.99 -4.39 -15.67
C GLN A 149 14.76 -3.83 -14.48
N ILE A 150 14.07 -3.58 -13.36
CA ILE A 150 14.67 -2.90 -12.20
C ILE A 150 14.89 -3.88 -11.04
N LEU A 151 13.90 -4.71 -10.71
CA LEU A 151 13.93 -5.57 -9.52
C LEU A 151 14.45 -6.97 -9.80
N SER A 152 14.22 -7.51 -11.02
CA SER A 152 14.59 -8.89 -11.39
C SER A 152 16.07 -9.16 -11.17
N ASP A 153 16.38 -10.27 -10.45
CA ASP A 153 17.75 -10.74 -10.17
C ASP A 153 18.65 -9.66 -9.54
N ARG A 154 18.08 -8.90 -8.59
CA ARG A 154 18.81 -7.83 -7.90
C ARG A 154 18.87 -8.07 -6.40
N ALA A 155 19.95 -7.55 -5.80
CA ALA A 155 20.10 -7.47 -4.36
C ALA A 155 20.39 -6.02 -3.95
N TYR A 156 19.81 -5.61 -2.83
CA TYR A 156 20.02 -4.32 -2.20
C TYR A 156 20.47 -4.52 -0.78
N VAL A 157 21.39 -3.69 -0.30
CA VAL A 157 21.89 -3.76 1.08
C VAL A 157 21.62 -2.43 1.74
N TYR A 158 20.94 -2.48 2.87
CA TYR A 158 20.71 -1.33 3.76
C TYR A 158 21.57 -1.56 4.99
N ASP A 159 22.68 -0.83 5.10
CA ASP A 159 23.62 -0.91 6.22
C ASP A 159 23.39 0.30 7.13
N LEU A 160 22.72 0.08 8.24
CA LEU A 160 22.32 1.09 9.21
C LEU A 160 22.95 0.77 10.57
N ASP A 161 22.97 1.73 11.51
CA ASP A 161 23.69 1.62 12.78
C ASP A 161 23.34 0.37 13.60
N ASP A 162 22.04 0.02 13.67
CA ASP A 162 21.51 -1.06 14.50
C ASP A 162 20.98 -2.26 13.70
N VAL A 163 20.88 -2.15 12.37
CA VAL A 163 20.38 -3.23 11.52
C VAL A 163 21.01 -3.19 10.14
N CYS A 164 21.46 -4.35 9.67
CA CYS A 164 21.77 -4.53 8.26
C CYS A 164 20.68 -5.40 7.62
N CYS A 165 20.08 -4.91 6.54
CA CYS A 165 19.09 -5.66 5.77
C CYS A 165 19.65 -5.99 4.39
N VAL A 166 19.63 -7.27 4.03
CA VAL A 166 19.92 -7.73 2.67
C VAL A 166 18.61 -8.11 2.01
N TRP A 167 18.22 -7.32 1.04
CA TRP A 167 17.02 -7.55 0.21
C TRP A 167 17.46 -8.25 -1.08
N GLN A 168 16.94 -9.44 -1.33
CA GLN A 168 17.23 -10.21 -2.53
C GLN A 168 15.96 -10.50 -3.31
N ASN A 169 16.00 -10.26 -4.61
CA ASN A 169 14.91 -10.59 -5.52
C ASN A 169 15.30 -11.76 -6.42
N SER A 170 14.37 -12.67 -6.65
CA SER A 170 14.51 -13.70 -7.69
C SER A 170 14.49 -13.09 -9.10
N VAL A 171 14.84 -13.91 -10.09
CA VAL A 171 14.54 -13.60 -11.50
C VAL A 171 13.03 -13.50 -11.65
N CYS A 172 12.57 -12.42 -12.31
CA CYS A 172 11.14 -12.24 -12.58
C CYS A 172 10.62 -13.33 -13.51
N HIS A 173 9.59 -14.05 -13.08
CA HIS A 173 8.91 -15.07 -13.85
C HIS A 173 7.40 -14.79 -13.90
N GLU A 174 6.80 -14.75 -15.09
CA GLU A 174 5.37 -14.44 -15.29
C GLU A 174 4.89 -13.21 -14.52
N LYS A 175 5.70 -12.14 -14.52
CA LYS A 175 5.47 -10.86 -13.80
C LYS A 175 5.57 -10.96 -12.27
N THR A 176 6.00 -12.10 -11.74
CA THR A 176 6.15 -12.35 -10.30
C THR A 176 7.63 -12.37 -9.93
N ILE A 177 7.97 -11.79 -8.80
CA ILE A 177 9.27 -11.87 -8.15
C ILE A 177 9.09 -12.40 -6.72
N ASP A 178 10.00 -13.26 -6.30
CA ASP A 178 10.13 -13.65 -4.91
C ASP A 178 11.16 -12.75 -4.24
N ILE A 179 10.80 -12.24 -3.09
CA ILE A 179 11.61 -11.30 -2.30
C ILE A 179 11.99 -11.99 -1.01
N THR A 180 13.28 -11.96 -0.68
CA THR A 180 13.80 -12.39 0.61
C THR A 180 14.48 -11.22 1.29
N LEU A 181 14.14 -10.98 2.55
CA LEU A 181 14.73 -9.97 3.41
C LEU A 181 15.46 -10.68 4.55
N ASP A 182 16.79 -10.54 4.60
CA ASP A 182 17.60 -11.01 5.71
C ASP A 182 17.98 -9.81 6.58
N PHE A 183 17.48 -9.79 7.80
CA PHE A 183 17.79 -8.77 8.81
C PHE A 183 18.88 -9.28 9.74
N PHE A 184 19.88 -8.47 9.98
CA PHE A 184 20.90 -8.68 11.00
C PHE A 184 20.79 -7.55 12.01
N ALA A 185 20.01 -7.77 13.07
CA ALA A 185 19.76 -6.80 14.12
C ALA A 185 20.85 -6.86 15.19
N ARG A 186 21.42 -5.71 15.55
CA ARG A 186 22.45 -5.61 16.58
C ARG A 186 21.81 -5.72 17.97
N ARG A 187 22.36 -6.59 18.79
CA ARG A 187 21.98 -6.78 20.18
C ARG A 187 22.83 -5.90 21.11
N ASP A 188 22.36 -5.71 22.35
CA ASP A 188 23.08 -4.96 23.39
C ASP A 188 24.45 -5.55 23.73
N ASP A 189 24.64 -6.87 23.53
CA ASP A 189 25.92 -7.56 23.74
C ASP A 189 26.89 -7.40 22.56
N GLY A 190 26.50 -6.68 21.52
CA GLY A 190 27.28 -6.41 20.31
C GLY A 190 27.26 -7.55 19.28
N LEU A 191 26.54 -8.63 19.54
CA LEU A 191 26.27 -9.69 18.56
C LEU A 191 25.11 -9.29 17.64
N TYR A 192 24.98 -10.02 16.52
CA TYR A 192 23.87 -9.83 15.60
C TYR A 192 22.94 -11.05 15.64
N GLU A 193 21.65 -10.78 15.68
CA GLU A 193 20.61 -11.76 15.50
C GLU A 193 20.11 -11.71 14.06
N ARG A 194 20.00 -12.86 13.39
CA ARG A 194 19.49 -12.94 12.03
C ARG A 194 18.05 -13.38 12.06
N GLU A 195 17.21 -12.63 11.38
CA GLU A 195 15.84 -13.01 11.03
C GLU A 195 15.65 -12.90 9.52
N SER A 196 14.77 -13.72 8.96
CA SER A 196 14.52 -13.75 7.53
C SER A 196 13.03 -13.76 7.26
N GLU A 197 12.61 -12.95 6.29
CA GLU A 197 11.26 -12.94 5.77
C GLU A 197 11.26 -13.15 4.26
N ALA A 198 10.24 -13.83 3.76
CA ALA A 198 10.08 -14.05 2.33
C ALA A 198 8.62 -13.89 1.91
N PHE A 199 8.42 -13.21 0.79
CA PHE A 199 7.12 -13.02 0.16
C PHE A 199 7.29 -12.87 -1.35
N SER A 200 6.17 -12.89 -2.07
CA SER A 200 6.18 -12.70 -3.51
C SER A 200 5.34 -11.48 -3.87
N GLU A 201 5.75 -10.78 -4.92
CA GLU A 201 4.97 -9.72 -5.55
C GLU A 201 4.71 -10.03 -7.01
N ARG A 202 3.53 -9.68 -7.47
CA ARG A 202 3.15 -9.77 -8.88
C ARG A 202 2.82 -8.40 -9.46
N ALA A 203 3.44 -8.06 -10.59
CA ALA A 203 3.06 -6.88 -11.35
C ALA A 203 1.81 -7.15 -12.20
N TYR A 204 0.93 -6.16 -12.24
CA TYR A 204 -0.29 -6.20 -13.04
C TYR A 204 -0.19 -5.20 -14.19
N THR A 205 -0.55 -5.64 -15.38
CA THR A 205 -0.64 -4.74 -16.53
C THR A 205 -1.77 -3.73 -16.37
N HIS A 206 -1.66 -2.58 -17.00
CA HIS A 206 -2.74 -1.59 -17.03
C HIS A 206 -4.08 -2.19 -17.51
N LYS A 207 -4.01 -3.10 -18.49
CA LYS A 207 -5.21 -3.79 -19.00
C LYS A 207 -5.86 -4.69 -17.95
N GLU A 208 -5.07 -5.44 -17.15
CA GLU A 208 -5.58 -6.27 -16.05
C GLU A 208 -6.24 -5.40 -14.99
N ILE A 209 -5.61 -4.31 -14.58
CA ILE A 209 -6.17 -3.37 -13.59
C ILE A 209 -7.50 -2.76 -14.10
N CYS A 210 -7.55 -2.27 -15.34
CA CYS A 210 -8.78 -1.73 -15.92
C CYS A 210 -9.92 -2.76 -15.94
N ALA A 211 -9.62 -4.00 -16.31
CA ALA A 211 -10.60 -5.08 -16.32
C ALA A 211 -11.12 -5.40 -14.91
N LEU A 212 -10.24 -5.42 -13.90
CA LEU A 212 -10.61 -5.63 -12.50
C LEU A 212 -11.49 -4.51 -11.95
N LEU A 213 -11.16 -3.26 -12.23
CA LEU A 213 -11.98 -2.11 -11.83
C LEU A 213 -13.37 -2.20 -12.44
N GLN A 214 -13.46 -2.40 -13.75
CA GLN A 214 -14.73 -2.52 -14.46
C GLN A 214 -15.59 -3.70 -13.96
N LYS A 215 -14.98 -4.88 -13.78
CA LYS A 215 -15.65 -6.08 -13.25
C LYS A 215 -16.28 -5.83 -11.89
N ASN A 216 -15.63 -5.01 -11.05
CA ASN A 216 -16.05 -4.75 -9.69
C ASN A 216 -16.81 -3.42 -9.51
N GLY A 217 -17.33 -2.82 -10.59
CA GLY A 217 -18.19 -1.64 -10.52
C GLY A 217 -17.46 -0.35 -10.13
N LEU A 218 -16.17 -0.26 -10.48
CA LEU A 218 -15.36 0.94 -10.35
C LEU A 218 -15.06 1.53 -11.73
N ILE A 219 -15.19 2.85 -11.86
CA ILE A 219 -14.91 3.59 -13.09
C ILE A 219 -13.52 4.20 -12.96
N LEU A 220 -12.61 3.84 -13.85
CA LEU A 220 -11.30 4.49 -13.94
C LEU A 220 -11.51 5.95 -14.36
N LEU A 221 -10.96 6.86 -13.58
CA LEU A 221 -11.01 8.31 -13.84
C LEU A 221 -9.72 8.77 -14.52
N ASP A 222 -8.57 8.34 -13.99
CA ASP A 222 -7.25 8.73 -14.47
C ASP A 222 -6.17 7.77 -13.96
N CYS A 223 -4.97 7.85 -14.54
CA CYS A 223 -3.77 7.20 -14.01
C CYS A 223 -2.53 8.07 -14.26
N PHE A 224 -1.57 8.00 -13.33
CA PHE A 224 -0.39 8.85 -13.28
C PHE A 224 0.87 8.03 -13.05
N GLY A 225 2.01 8.52 -13.53
CA GLY A 225 3.31 7.90 -13.30
C GLY A 225 4.05 8.51 -12.12
N ASP A 226 4.62 7.65 -11.27
CA ASP A 226 5.64 7.98 -10.27
C ASP A 226 5.35 9.21 -9.40
N ASP A 227 4.23 9.20 -8.67
CA ASP A 227 3.81 10.30 -7.77
C ASP A 227 3.75 11.68 -8.45
N SER A 228 3.43 11.70 -9.73
CA SER A 228 3.26 12.92 -10.53
C SER A 228 1.82 13.06 -11.03
N PHE A 229 1.52 14.18 -11.67
CA PHE A 229 0.26 14.37 -12.40
C PHE A 229 0.42 14.15 -13.90
N ALA A 230 1.56 13.61 -14.33
CA ALA A 230 1.82 13.25 -15.71
C ALA A 230 1.31 11.82 -16.03
N PRO A 231 0.89 11.55 -17.28
CA PRO A 231 0.51 10.20 -17.66
C PRO A 231 1.71 9.24 -17.59
N PRO A 232 1.46 7.93 -17.34
CA PRO A 232 2.53 6.93 -17.36
C PRO A 232 3.22 6.86 -18.71
N LYS A 233 4.52 6.50 -18.69
CA LYS A 233 5.36 6.20 -19.86
C LYS A 233 5.74 4.71 -19.85
N ASP A 234 6.42 4.27 -20.90
CA ASP A 234 6.84 2.86 -21.03
C ASP A 234 7.84 2.43 -19.93
N ASP A 235 8.62 3.36 -19.40
CA ASP A 235 9.60 3.16 -18.34
C ASP A 235 9.12 3.56 -16.94
N THR A 236 7.85 3.90 -16.78
CA THR A 236 7.24 4.24 -15.48
C THR A 236 7.34 3.04 -14.55
N GLN A 237 7.88 3.26 -13.34
CA GLN A 237 8.07 2.19 -12.37
C GLN A 237 6.87 1.95 -11.48
N ARG A 238 6.06 2.97 -11.23
CA ARG A 238 4.86 2.93 -10.39
C ARG A 238 3.73 3.69 -11.06
N ILE A 239 2.55 3.10 -11.14
CA ILE A 239 1.36 3.78 -11.66
C ILE A 239 0.38 3.99 -10.52
N ILE A 240 -0.06 5.23 -10.34
CA ILE A 240 -1.12 5.61 -9.42
C ILE A 240 -2.43 5.66 -10.20
N TYR A 241 -3.45 5.00 -9.69
CA TYR A 241 -4.79 4.94 -10.27
C TYR A 241 -5.79 5.72 -9.42
N ALA A 242 -6.66 6.45 -10.08
CA ALA A 242 -7.84 7.06 -9.48
C ALA A 242 -9.09 6.42 -10.09
N ALA A 243 -9.90 5.78 -9.26
CA ALA A 243 -11.16 5.17 -9.67
C ALA A 243 -12.32 5.64 -8.79
N ARG A 244 -13.53 5.57 -9.28
CA ARG A 244 -14.74 5.99 -8.57
C ARG A 244 -15.78 4.89 -8.53
N SER A 245 -16.49 4.78 -7.41
CA SER A 245 -17.64 3.89 -7.29
C SER A 245 -18.73 4.26 -8.31
N ALA A 246 -19.15 3.25 -9.09
CA ALA A 246 -20.25 3.40 -10.05
C ALA A 246 -21.65 3.38 -9.39
N LYS A 247 -21.74 3.22 -8.08
CA LYS A 247 -22.98 3.24 -7.34
C LYS A 247 -23.72 4.57 -7.53
N LYS A 248 -25.02 4.52 -7.70
CA LYS A 248 -25.87 5.73 -7.77
C LYS A 248 -26.25 6.17 -6.35
N LYS A 249 -26.34 7.48 -6.14
CA LYS A 249 -27.01 8.00 -4.94
C LYS A 249 -28.47 7.58 -5.02
N GLY A 250 -28.94 6.84 -4.02
CA GLY A 250 -30.35 6.53 -3.87
C GLY A 250 -31.18 7.78 -3.55
#